data_fe02953292b92c7a9c58165af6eea1cd
#
_entry.id   fe02953292b92c7a9c58165af6eea1cd
#
_cell.length_a   1.000
_cell.length_b   1.000
_cell.length_c   1.000
_cell.angle_alpha   90.00
_cell.angle_beta   90.00
_cell.angle_gamma   90.00
#
_symmetry.space_group_name_H-M   'P 1'
#
loop_
_entity.id
_entity.type
_entity.pdbx_description
1 polymer ?
#
loop_
_entity_poly.entity_id
_entity_poly.type
_entity_poly.pdbx_seq_one_letter_code
_entity_poly.pdbx_strand_id
1 'polypeptide(L)'
;GAITPGSDGKPQTFDFYFGNTGLISIFDPKARDWFWSIYRGLKKQGVAGWWGDLGEPEVHPVDIQHPNGSGEAVHNAYGHRWAQMVYENALADSPDERPFNMMRAGFAGTQRYGMMPWTGDVSREWGGLQPQVELSLQMSLMGLAYTHSDLGGFAGGEKFDPELYIRC
;
A
#
# COMPACT_ATOMS: atom_id res chain seq x y z
N GLY A 1 17.45 -8.60 11.14
CA GLY A 1 16.46 -7.61 11.50
C GLY A 1 15.39 -7.43 10.43
N ALA A 2 14.30 -6.76 10.77
CA ALA A 2 13.19 -6.57 9.84
C ALA A 2 13.40 -5.34 8.93
N ILE A 3 14.28 -4.42 9.30
CA ILE A 3 14.61 -3.23 8.50
C ILE A 3 15.60 -3.60 7.40
N THR A 4 15.33 -3.09 6.20
CA THR A 4 16.19 -3.30 5.03
C THR A 4 17.56 -2.64 5.26
N PRO A 5 18.66 -3.34 4.97
CA PRO A 5 20.00 -2.79 5.11
C PRO A 5 20.36 -1.84 3.97
N GLY A 6 21.29 -0.95 4.25
CA GLY A 6 22.02 -0.20 3.22
C GLY A 6 23.17 -1.00 2.60
N SER A 7 23.95 -0.36 1.77
CA SER A 7 25.11 -0.96 1.09
C SER A 7 26.21 -1.44 2.06
N ASP A 8 26.25 -0.92 3.29
CA ASP A 8 27.14 -1.34 4.35
C ASP A 8 26.66 -2.56 5.15
N GLY A 9 25.49 -3.10 4.80
CA GLY A 9 24.86 -4.23 5.47
C GLY A 9 24.19 -3.93 6.81
N LYS A 10 24.15 -2.66 7.23
CA LYS A 10 23.46 -2.24 8.44
C LYS A 10 22.05 -1.76 8.14
N PRO A 11 21.09 -1.88 9.11
CA PRO A 11 19.77 -1.33 8.95
C PRO A 11 19.83 0.15 8.54
N GLN A 12 19.24 0.49 7.41
CA GLN A 12 19.22 1.87 6.93
C GLN A 12 17.96 2.58 7.39
N THR A 13 18.12 3.77 7.94
CA THR A 13 17.04 4.66 8.35
C THR A 13 17.13 5.99 7.60
N PHE A 14 16.01 6.69 7.53
CA PHE A 14 15.89 8.01 6.90
C PHE A 14 14.83 8.82 7.63
N ASP A 15 14.86 10.13 7.47
CA ASP A 15 13.87 11.02 8.05
C ASP A 15 12.63 11.06 7.16
N PHE A 16 11.47 10.93 7.78
CA PHE A 16 10.16 10.98 7.18
C PHE A 16 9.25 11.85 8.05
N TYR A 17 8.06 12.24 7.59
CA TYR A 17 7.22 13.15 8.35
C TYR A 17 6.70 12.60 9.69
N PHE A 18 6.82 11.30 9.96
CA PHE A 18 6.57 10.75 11.32
C PHE A 18 7.85 10.62 12.15
N GLY A 19 9.02 11.10 11.69
CA GLY A 19 10.31 10.97 12.32
C GLY A 19 11.26 9.99 11.62
N ASN A 20 12.35 9.64 12.27
CA ASN A 20 13.33 8.71 11.72
C ASN A 20 12.78 7.29 11.66
N THR A 21 12.82 6.68 10.50
CA THR A 21 12.20 5.38 10.20
C THR A 21 13.07 4.56 9.25
N GLY A 22 12.69 3.30 9.01
CA GLY A 22 13.31 2.43 8.01
C GLY A 22 12.26 1.57 7.33
N LEU A 23 12.56 1.10 6.13
CA LEU A 23 11.67 0.23 5.39
C LEU A 23 11.75 -1.23 5.87
N ILE A 24 10.61 -1.87 5.97
CA ILE A 24 10.54 -3.31 6.20
C ILE A 24 11.16 -4.03 4.99
N SER A 25 12.00 -5.01 5.23
CA SER A 25 12.61 -5.83 4.16
C SER A 25 11.57 -6.79 3.57
N ILE A 26 10.58 -6.23 2.85
CA ILE A 26 9.40 -6.98 2.37
C ILE A 26 9.75 -8.12 1.40
N PHE A 27 10.95 -8.12 0.83
CA PHE A 27 11.46 -9.18 -0.03
C PHE A 27 12.12 -10.33 0.78
N ASP A 28 12.42 -10.10 2.08
CA ASP A 28 12.96 -11.11 2.98
C ASP A 28 11.82 -11.88 3.67
N PRO A 29 11.72 -13.20 3.52
CA PRO A 29 10.70 -14.01 4.19
C PRO A 29 10.66 -13.82 5.71
N LYS A 30 11.83 -13.72 6.37
CA LYS A 30 11.90 -13.54 7.83
C LYS A 30 11.32 -12.20 8.27
N ALA A 31 11.58 -11.14 7.50
CA ALA A 31 11.01 -9.82 7.77
C ALA A 31 9.49 -9.81 7.55
N ARG A 32 9.01 -10.52 6.51
CA ARG A 32 7.56 -10.70 6.28
C ARG A 32 6.90 -11.46 7.42
N ASP A 33 7.48 -12.54 7.89
CA ASP A 33 6.93 -13.34 9.01
C ASP A 33 6.85 -12.49 10.29
N TRP A 34 7.90 -11.72 10.57
CA TRP A 34 7.87 -10.77 11.68
C TRP A 34 6.78 -9.71 11.51
N PHE A 35 6.67 -9.12 10.33
CA PHE A 35 5.67 -8.08 10.07
C PHE A 35 4.26 -8.65 10.16
N TRP A 36 4.02 -9.86 9.62
CA TRP A 36 2.74 -10.53 9.75
C TRP A 36 2.38 -10.87 11.20
N SER A 37 3.33 -11.07 12.07
CA SER A 37 3.06 -11.28 13.50
C SER A 37 2.35 -10.08 14.14
N ILE A 38 2.60 -8.87 13.67
CA ILE A 38 1.90 -7.65 14.10
C ILE A 38 0.43 -7.70 13.64
N TYR A 39 0.20 -8.06 12.39
CA TYR A 39 -1.16 -8.24 11.85
C TYR A 39 -1.95 -9.28 12.64
N ARG A 40 -1.34 -10.39 12.97
CA ARG A 40 -1.97 -11.43 13.84
C ARG A 40 -2.34 -10.88 15.21
N GLY A 41 -1.53 -10.01 15.77
CA GLY A 41 -1.84 -9.30 17.01
C GLY A 41 -3.10 -8.44 16.91
N LEU A 42 -3.26 -7.72 15.78
CA LEU A 42 -4.43 -6.90 15.49
C LEU A 42 -5.68 -7.76 15.17
N LYS A 43 -5.52 -8.86 14.43
CA LYS A 43 -6.62 -9.82 14.20
C LYS A 43 -7.21 -10.33 15.51
N LYS A 44 -6.38 -10.63 16.49
CA LYS A 44 -6.85 -11.05 17.84
C LYS A 44 -7.67 -9.98 18.56
N GLN A 45 -7.54 -8.72 18.17
CA GLN A 45 -8.33 -7.60 18.67
C GLN A 45 -9.61 -7.35 17.86
N GLY A 46 -9.87 -8.16 16.82
CA GLY A 46 -11.07 -8.08 16.00
C GLY A 46 -10.89 -7.34 14.66
N VAL A 47 -9.66 -6.99 14.28
CA VAL A 47 -9.41 -6.40 12.96
C VAL A 47 -9.60 -7.48 11.89
N ALA A 48 -10.50 -7.22 10.92
CA ALA A 48 -10.89 -8.17 9.89
C ALA A 48 -10.45 -7.78 8.47
N GLY A 49 -9.93 -6.56 8.27
CA GLY A 49 -9.48 -6.07 6.98
C GLY A 49 -8.30 -5.11 7.12
N TRP A 50 -7.60 -4.87 6.03
CA TRP A 50 -6.35 -4.12 6.04
C TRP A 50 -6.39 -2.96 5.06
N TRP A 51 -5.87 -1.83 5.52
CA TRP A 51 -5.57 -0.67 4.72
C TRP A 51 -4.07 -0.38 4.80
N GLY A 52 -3.38 -0.53 3.66
CA GLY A 52 -1.95 -0.32 3.54
C GLY A 52 -1.66 0.97 2.78
N ASP A 53 -1.22 1.97 3.51
CA ASP A 53 -0.84 3.27 2.96
C ASP A 53 0.68 3.39 2.81
N LEU A 54 1.13 4.33 1.95
CA LEU A 54 2.54 4.67 1.74
C LEU A 54 3.41 3.50 1.24
N GLY A 55 2.80 2.51 0.59
CA GLY A 55 3.45 1.25 0.18
C GLY A 55 4.13 1.28 -1.17
N GLU A 56 4.32 2.43 -1.80
CA GLU A 56 5.11 2.57 -3.04
C GLU A 56 6.55 2.05 -2.89
N PRO A 57 7.31 2.25 -1.78
CA PRO A 57 7.15 3.24 -0.71
C PRO A 57 7.45 4.67 -1.19
N GLU A 58 6.84 5.65 -0.54
CA GLU A 58 6.97 7.06 -0.91
C GLU A 58 8.42 7.57 -0.84
N VAL A 59 9.18 7.10 0.14
CA VAL A 59 10.63 7.29 0.20
C VAL A 59 11.31 5.92 0.15
N HIS A 60 12.11 5.68 -0.87
CA HIS A 60 12.87 4.45 -1.06
C HIS A 60 14.32 4.81 -1.39
N PRO A 61 15.22 4.83 -0.40
CA PRO A 61 16.62 5.17 -0.66
C PRO A 61 17.23 4.25 -1.74
N VAL A 62 17.93 4.85 -2.70
CA VAL A 62 18.46 4.13 -3.88
C VAL A 62 19.52 3.10 -3.53
N ASP A 63 20.26 3.33 -2.45
CA ASP A 63 21.36 2.49 -1.96
C ASP A 63 20.92 1.39 -0.99
N ILE A 64 19.62 1.35 -0.65
CA ILE A 64 19.07 0.28 0.18
C ILE A 64 19.13 -1.06 -0.56
N GLN A 65 19.45 -2.13 0.15
CA GLN A 65 19.68 -3.45 -0.44
C GLN A 65 18.61 -4.45 -0.01
N HIS A 66 17.78 -4.85 -0.97
CA HIS A 66 16.86 -5.97 -0.77
C HIS A 66 17.48 -7.29 -1.26
N PRO A 67 16.99 -8.45 -0.82
CA PRO A 67 17.46 -9.74 -1.32
C PRO A 67 17.39 -9.88 -2.87
N ASN A 68 16.49 -9.14 -3.50
CA ASN A 68 16.22 -9.22 -4.95
C ASN A 68 16.89 -8.09 -5.75
N GLY A 69 17.58 -7.15 -5.10
CA GLY A 69 18.26 -6.03 -5.77
C GLY A 69 18.28 -4.75 -4.95
N SER A 70 18.88 -3.71 -5.53
CA SER A 70 18.88 -2.39 -4.92
C SER A 70 17.47 -1.78 -4.82
N GLY A 71 17.29 -0.79 -3.96
CA GLY A 71 16.05 -0.03 -3.85
C GLY A 71 15.56 0.47 -5.22
N GLU A 72 16.45 1.03 -6.02
CA GLU A 72 16.13 1.49 -7.37
C GLU A 72 15.60 0.38 -8.29
N ALA A 73 16.21 -0.81 -8.23
CA ALA A 73 15.84 -1.92 -9.10
C ALA A 73 14.48 -2.55 -8.76
N VAL A 74 14.08 -2.53 -7.48
CA VAL A 74 12.88 -3.23 -7.01
C VAL A 74 11.77 -2.33 -6.46
N HIS A 75 11.96 -1.00 -6.50
CA HIS A 75 11.02 -0.03 -5.95
C HIS A 75 9.57 -0.35 -6.34
N ASN A 76 9.28 -0.41 -7.63
CA ASN A 76 7.91 -0.60 -8.11
C ASN A 76 7.27 -1.94 -7.71
N ALA A 77 8.06 -2.91 -7.27
CA ALA A 77 7.56 -4.21 -6.81
C ALA A 77 7.31 -4.26 -5.29
N TYR A 78 7.66 -3.22 -4.54
CA TYR A 78 7.53 -3.22 -3.08
C TYR A 78 6.07 -3.37 -2.63
N GLY A 79 5.17 -2.52 -3.10
CA GLY A 79 3.74 -2.58 -2.79
C GLY A 79 3.09 -3.90 -3.23
N HIS A 80 3.50 -4.43 -4.38
CA HIS A 80 3.09 -5.75 -4.84
C HIS A 80 3.47 -6.86 -3.85
N ARG A 81 4.71 -6.83 -3.32
CA ARG A 81 5.18 -7.80 -2.33
C ARG A 81 4.48 -7.66 -0.98
N TRP A 82 4.16 -6.43 -0.60
CA TRP A 82 3.37 -6.19 0.61
C TRP A 82 1.94 -6.73 0.45
N ALA A 83 1.26 -6.44 -0.65
CA ALA A 83 -0.06 -7.00 -0.94
C ALA A 83 -0.05 -8.53 -0.95
N GLN A 84 0.97 -9.13 -1.56
CA GLN A 84 1.19 -10.58 -1.54
C GLN A 84 1.28 -11.12 -0.13
N MET A 85 2.12 -10.52 0.70
CA MET A 85 2.31 -10.95 2.10
C MET A 85 1.00 -10.93 2.87
N VAL A 86 0.22 -9.84 2.77
CA VAL A 86 -1.05 -9.72 3.47
C VAL A 86 -2.04 -10.78 2.99
N TYR A 87 -2.19 -10.94 1.69
CA TYR A 87 -3.15 -11.87 1.10
C TYR A 87 -2.84 -13.34 1.43
N GLU A 88 -1.60 -13.76 1.17
CA GLU A 88 -1.18 -15.16 1.36
C GLU A 88 -1.24 -15.57 2.84
N ASN A 89 -0.79 -14.70 3.74
CA ASN A 89 -0.84 -15.00 5.17
C ASN A 89 -2.27 -14.92 5.74
N ALA A 90 -3.11 -14.02 5.25
CA ALA A 90 -4.51 -13.96 5.66
C ALA A 90 -5.24 -15.24 5.29
N LEU A 91 -5.04 -15.75 4.07
CA LEU A 91 -5.60 -17.05 3.64
C LEU A 91 -5.02 -18.24 4.41
N ALA A 92 -3.72 -18.21 4.71
CA ALA A 92 -3.10 -19.28 5.49
C ALA A 92 -3.65 -19.35 6.93
N ASP A 93 -3.92 -18.20 7.54
CA ASP A 93 -4.47 -18.11 8.89
C ASP A 93 -6.00 -18.36 8.95
N SER A 94 -6.73 -18.05 7.87
CA SER A 94 -8.20 -18.16 7.79
C SER A 94 -8.61 -18.53 6.35
N PRO A 95 -8.47 -19.81 5.95
CA PRO A 95 -8.67 -20.23 4.55
C PRO A 95 -10.12 -20.06 4.05
N ASP A 96 -11.08 -20.03 4.95
CA ASP A 96 -12.50 -19.87 4.64
C ASP A 96 -12.95 -18.39 4.59
N GLU A 97 -12.06 -17.46 4.91
CA GLU A 97 -12.33 -16.02 4.90
C GLU A 97 -11.69 -15.36 3.70
N ARG A 98 -12.46 -14.53 2.99
CA ARG A 98 -11.91 -13.71 1.91
C ARG A 98 -11.15 -12.52 2.50
N PRO A 99 -9.83 -12.37 2.24
CA PRO A 99 -9.07 -11.22 2.71
C PRO A 99 -9.63 -9.91 2.13
N PHE A 100 -9.78 -8.89 2.97
CA PHE A 100 -9.99 -7.51 2.56
C PHE A 100 -8.66 -6.77 2.63
N ASN A 101 -8.18 -6.28 1.50
CA ASN A 101 -6.87 -5.68 1.37
C ASN A 101 -6.95 -4.44 0.47
N MET A 102 -7.05 -3.26 1.09
CA MET A 102 -7.01 -1.98 0.37
C MET A 102 -5.60 -1.41 0.44
N MET A 103 -5.00 -1.12 -0.70
CA MET A 103 -3.63 -0.60 -0.77
C MET A 103 -3.48 0.49 -1.81
N ARG A 104 -2.68 1.52 -1.49
CA ARG A 104 -2.39 2.62 -2.41
C ARG A 104 -1.45 2.20 -3.54
N ALA A 105 -0.57 1.24 -3.30
CA ALA A 105 0.46 0.85 -4.24
C ALA A 105 0.35 -0.60 -4.71
N GLY A 106 0.64 -0.82 -5.97
CA GLY A 106 0.69 -2.14 -6.60
C GLY A 106 1.57 -2.14 -7.84
N PHE A 107 1.62 -3.27 -8.50
CA PHE A 107 2.35 -3.48 -9.75
C PHE A 107 1.59 -4.46 -10.64
N ALA A 108 2.07 -4.70 -11.86
CA ALA A 108 1.47 -5.68 -12.76
C ALA A 108 1.30 -7.05 -12.07
N GLY A 109 0.07 -7.57 -12.08
CA GLY A 109 -0.27 -8.84 -11.43
C GLY A 109 -0.75 -8.73 -9.97
N THR A 110 -0.81 -7.53 -9.37
CA THR A 110 -1.26 -7.36 -7.96
C THR A 110 -2.73 -7.72 -7.77
N GLN A 111 -3.55 -7.66 -8.82
CA GLN A 111 -4.95 -8.11 -8.79
C GLN A 111 -5.13 -9.55 -8.28
N ARG A 112 -4.12 -10.41 -8.46
CA ARG A 112 -4.14 -11.80 -7.95
C ARG A 112 -4.16 -11.92 -6.43
N TYR A 113 -3.78 -10.84 -5.74
CA TYR A 113 -3.74 -10.77 -4.27
C TYR A 113 -4.98 -10.06 -3.70
N GLY A 114 -6.08 -10.01 -4.45
CA GLY A 114 -7.33 -9.44 -3.98
C GLY A 114 -7.21 -7.98 -3.54
N MET A 115 -6.19 -7.27 -4.03
CA MET A 115 -5.95 -5.89 -3.68
C MET A 115 -7.00 -4.99 -4.31
N MET A 116 -7.59 -4.14 -3.49
CA MET A 116 -8.47 -3.05 -3.88
C MET A 116 -7.68 -1.75 -3.79
N PRO A 117 -7.32 -1.11 -4.90
CA PRO A 117 -6.61 0.16 -4.86
C PRO A 117 -7.54 1.33 -4.56
N TRP A 118 -6.96 2.42 -4.05
CA TRP A 118 -7.60 3.72 -4.08
C TRP A 118 -6.65 4.75 -4.72
N THR A 119 -7.20 5.88 -5.07
CA THR A 119 -6.49 6.89 -5.88
C THR A 119 -5.60 7.83 -5.07
N GLY A 120 -5.41 7.54 -3.77
CA GLY A 120 -4.56 8.34 -2.88
C GLY A 120 -5.21 9.64 -2.42
N ASP A 121 -4.38 10.62 -2.09
CA ASP A 121 -4.75 11.89 -1.49
C ASP A 121 -5.30 12.88 -2.54
N VAL A 122 -6.48 12.60 -3.05
CA VAL A 122 -7.11 13.47 -4.06
C VAL A 122 -7.55 14.80 -3.47
N SER A 123 -7.46 15.85 -4.26
CA SER A 123 -7.87 17.20 -3.88
C SER A 123 -9.39 17.29 -3.69
N ARG A 124 -9.84 18.04 -2.65
CA ARG A 124 -11.26 18.35 -2.38
C ARG A 124 -11.78 19.43 -3.33
N GLU A 125 -11.57 19.25 -4.61
CA GLU A 125 -11.93 20.19 -5.66
C GLU A 125 -12.42 19.45 -6.90
N TRP A 126 -13.11 20.12 -7.78
CA TRP A 126 -13.58 19.55 -9.04
C TRP A 126 -12.45 18.99 -9.90
N GLY A 127 -11.26 19.66 -9.86
CA GLY A 127 -10.04 19.16 -10.50
C GLY A 127 -9.50 17.85 -9.90
N GLY A 128 -9.83 17.55 -8.65
CA GLY A 128 -9.55 16.27 -8.01
C GLY A 128 -10.50 15.16 -8.46
N LEU A 129 -11.78 15.47 -8.65
CA LEU A 129 -12.79 14.51 -9.11
C LEU A 129 -12.56 14.11 -10.58
N GLN A 130 -12.27 15.06 -11.44
CA GLN A 130 -12.21 14.82 -12.88
C GLN A 130 -11.32 13.62 -13.29
N PRO A 131 -10.07 13.48 -12.82
CA PRO A 131 -9.22 12.34 -13.19
C PRO A 131 -9.66 11.01 -12.57
N GLN A 132 -10.54 11.00 -11.57
CA GLN A 132 -10.95 9.76 -10.91
C GLN A 132 -11.72 8.82 -11.85
N VAL A 133 -12.49 9.37 -12.77
CA VAL A 133 -13.22 8.57 -13.77
C VAL A 133 -12.24 7.84 -14.69
N GLU A 134 -11.24 8.54 -15.19
CA GLU A 134 -10.21 7.97 -16.08
C GLU A 134 -9.35 6.94 -15.35
N LEU A 135 -8.92 7.24 -14.13
CA LEU A 135 -8.12 6.34 -13.30
C LEU A 135 -8.90 5.04 -12.99
N SER A 136 -10.17 5.15 -12.62
CA SER A 136 -11.00 3.97 -12.33
C SER A 136 -11.20 3.09 -13.57
N LEU A 137 -11.39 3.70 -14.74
CA LEU A 137 -11.46 2.97 -16.01
C LEU A 137 -10.14 2.27 -16.34
N GLN A 138 -8.99 2.94 -16.16
CA GLN A 138 -7.67 2.36 -16.39
C GLN A 138 -7.40 1.19 -15.43
N MET A 139 -7.74 1.34 -14.16
CA MET A 139 -7.62 0.25 -13.17
C MET A 139 -8.47 -0.95 -13.56
N SER A 140 -9.71 -0.72 -14.03
CA SER A 140 -10.59 -1.79 -14.53
C SER A 140 -9.98 -2.53 -15.74
N LEU A 141 -9.37 -1.80 -16.67
CA LEU A 141 -8.67 -2.40 -17.83
C LEU A 141 -7.45 -3.22 -17.42
N MET A 142 -6.82 -2.91 -16.29
CA MET A 142 -5.72 -3.70 -15.72
C MET A 142 -6.20 -4.88 -14.87
N GLY A 143 -7.50 -5.11 -14.76
CA GLY A 143 -8.09 -6.19 -13.95
C GLY A 143 -8.21 -5.87 -12.46
N LEU A 144 -8.09 -4.61 -12.06
CA LEU A 144 -8.38 -4.12 -10.72
C LEU A 144 -9.84 -3.62 -10.67
N ALA A 145 -10.77 -4.57 -10.60
CA ALA A 145 -12.19 -4.33 -10.78
C ALA A 145 -12.87 -3.54 -9.65
N TYR A 146 -12.25 -3.52 -8.47
CA TYR A 146 -12.72 -2.78 -7.31
C TYR A 146 -11.75 -1.64 -7.05
N THR A 147 -12.22 -0.42 -7.18
CA THR A 147 -11.42 0.79 -6.94
C THR A 147 -12.14 1.70 -5.97
N HIS A 148 -11.40 2.52 -5.27
CA HIS A 148 -11.92 3.51 -4.34
C HIS A 148 -11.27 4.87 -4.62
N SER A 149 -12.02 5.92 -4.40
CA SER A 149 -11.54 7.29 -4.30
C SER A 149 -12.10 7.90 -3.02
N ASP A 150 -11.32 8.73 -2.33
CA ASP A 150 -11.80 9.41 -1.14
C ASP A 150 -13.01 10.28 -1.45
N LEU A 151 -14.14 9.96 -0.85
CA LEU A 151 -15.42 10.57 -1.12
C LEU A 151 -15.43 12.05 -0.75
N GLY A 152 -15.57 12.91 -1.77
CA GLY A 152 -15.47 14.35 -1.60
C GLY A 152 -14.04 14.89 -1.54
N GLY A 153 -13.03 14.00 -1.71
CA GLY A 153 -11.60 14.32 -1.67
C GLY A 153 -10.97 14.23 -0.28
N PHE A 154 -9.66 14.11 -0.25
CA PHE A 154 -8.86 13.95 0.98
C PHE A 154 -8.30 15.28 1.48
N ALA A 155 -7.60 16.04 0.65
CA ALA A 155 -6.84 17.20 1.04
C ALA A 155 -7.18 18.47 0.23
N GLY A 156 -6.79 19.63 0.73
CA GLY A 156 -7.14 20.91 0.11
C GLY A 156 -8.61 21.26 0.29
N GLY A 157 -9.04 22.34 -0.36
CA GLY A 157 -10.42 22.85 -0.27
C GLY A 157 -10.79 23.33 1.13
N GLU A 158 -10.99 24.62 1.31
CA GLU A 158 -11.29 25.18 2.63
C GLU A 158 -12.76 24.98 3.04
N LYS A 159 -13.64 24.70 2.08
CA LYS A 159 -15.07 24.59 2.31
C LYS A 159 -15.61 23.27 1.78
N PHE A 160 -16.50 22.66 2.56
CA PHE A 160 -17.28 21.53 2.11
C PHE A 160 -18.16 21.94 0.91
N ASP A 161 -18.02 21.22 -0.21
CA ASP A 161 -18.84 21.36 -1.41
C ASP A 161 -19.81 20.18 -1.48
N PRO A 162 -21.13 20.39 -1.19
CA PRO A 162 -22.11 19.31 -1.22
C PRO A 162 -22.28 18.70 -2.60
N GLU A 163 -22.15 19.49 -3.66
CA GLU A 163 -22.30 18.97 -5.03
C GLU A 163 -21.13 18.09 -5.41
N LEU A 164 -19.91 18.51 -5.12
CA LEU A 164 -18.71 17.68 -5.30
C LEU A 164 -18.86 16.35 -4.55
N TYR A 165 -19.26 16.38 -3.29
CA TYR A 165 -19.45 15.19 -2.46
C TYR A 165 -20.49 14.22 -3.07
N ILE A 166 -21.60 14.75 -3.61
CA ILE A 166 -22.65 13.93 -4.23
C ILE A 166 -22.18 13.29 -5.54
N ARG A 167 -21.25 13.95 -6.25
CA ARG A 167 -20.75 13.44 -7.54
C ARG A 167 -19.56 12.50 -7.43
N CYS A 168 -18.84 12.54 -6.32
CA CYS A 168 -17.82 11.55 -6.01
C CYS A 168 -18.44 10.19 -5.66
#